data_3e91a353dbde7d93aac30df628157640
#
_entry.id   3e91a353dbde7d93aac30df628157640
#
_cell.length_a   1.000
_cell.length_b   1.000
_cell.length_c   1.000
_cell.angle_alpha   90.00
_cell.angle_beta   90.00
_cell.angle_gamma   90.00
#
_symmetry.space_group_name_H-M   'P 1'
#
loop_
_entity.id
_entity.type
_entity.pdbx_description
1 polymer ?
#
loop_
_entity_poly.entity_id
_entity_poly.type
_entity_poly.pdbx_seq_one_letter_code
_entity_poly.pdbx_strand_id
1 'polypeptide(L)'
;MASKKKFTVTEVGYFEPGSYEPAKELKAGEVGYIAASIKSLSDIRVGDTITLSNTPAKEPLPGYKKVNPMVYCGIYPVDGSDYENLKIALEKLKLNDAALEYEAESSGALGFGFRCGFLGLLHLEIIEERLDREFDLSLITTSPSVIYRVYKTCLLYTSDAADE
;
A
#
# COMPACT_ATOMS: atom_id res chain seq x y z
N MET A 1 16.04 4.99 4.56
CA MET A 1 16.88 4.41 5.64
C MET A 1 16.41 3.02 6.04
N ALA A 2 15.11 2.75 6.12
CA ALA A 2 14.60 1.44 6.55
C ALA A 2 15.02 0.29 5.62
N SER A 3 14.94 0.46 4.31
CA SER A 3 15.33 -0.55 3.32
C SER A 3 16.85 -0.69 3.14
N LYS A 4 17.65 0.27 3.61
CA LYS A 4 19.11 0.36 3.40
C LYS A 4 19.54 0.29 1.93
N LYS A 5 18.61 0.50 0.99
CA LYS A 5 18.90 0.52 -0.46
C LYS A 5 19.48 1.86 -0.88
N LYS A 6 20.32 1.83 -1.90
CA LYS A 6 20.96 3.01 -2.50
C LYS A 6 20.46 3.18 -3.92
N PHE A 7 20.07 4.40 -4.27
CA PHE A 7 19.60 4.75 -5.60
C PHE A 7 20.32 5.99 -6.10
N THR A 8 20.49 6.08 -7.41
CA THR A 8 21.01 7.28 -8.03
C THR A 8 19.84 8.22 -8.30
N VAL A 9 19.88 9.38 -7.69
CA VAL A 9 18.92 10.46 -7.94
C VAL A 9 19.27 11.09 -9.27
N THR A 10 18.29 11.20 -10.16
CA THR A 10 18.44 11.81 -11.49
C THR A 10 17.94 13.25 -11.48
N GLU A 11 16.91 13.55 -10.70
CA GLU A 11 16.30 14.86 -10.64
C GLU A 11 15.64 15.09 -9.29
N VAL A 12 15.58 16.34 -8.89
CA VAL A 12 14.87 16.86 -7.72
C VAL A 12 14.13 18.11 -8.16
N GLY A 13 12.93 18.35 -7.64
CA GLY A 13 12.17 19.54 -8.02
C GLY A 13 10.89 19.75 -7.22
N TYR A 14 10.11 20.71 -7.65
CA TYR A 14 8.84 21.10 -7.05
C TYR A 14 7.68 20.75 -7.94
N PHE A 15 6.53 20.54 -7.33
CA PHE A 15 5.26 20.42 -8.04
C PHE A 15 4.65 21.80 -8.25
N GLU A 16 4.36 22.13 -9.50
CA GLU A 16 3.55 23.29 -9.87
C GLU A 16 2.25 22.84 -10.53
N PRO A 17 1.19 23.66 -10.53
CA PRO A 17 -0.05 23.32 -11.22
C PRO A 17 0.20 23.05 -12.71
N GLY A 18 0.11 21.78 -13.12
CA GLY A 18 0.30 21.35 -14.52
C GLY A 18 1.75 21.14 -14.96
N SER A 19 2.75 21.32 -14.10
CA SER A 19 4.17 21.13 -14.45
C SER A 19 5.02 20.63 -13.28
N TYR A 20 6.21 20.15 -13.63
CA TYR A 20 7.28 19.81 -12.69
C TYR A 20 8.42 20.80 -12.91
N GLU A 21 8.85 21.50 -11.87
CA GLU A 21 9.95 22.44 -11.95
C GLU A 21 11.23 21.85 -11.31
N PRO A 22 12.25 21.53 -12.12
CA PRO A 22 13.51 21.01 -11.59
C PRO A 22 14.20 22.01 -10.68
N ALA A 23 14.73 21.53 -9.55
CA ALA A 23 15.47 22.33 -8.58
C ALA A 23 16.84 21.71 -8.29
N LYS A 24 17.75 22.50 -7.78
CA LYS A 24 19.07 22.00 -7.35
C LYS A 24 19.02 21.27 -6.02
N GLU A 25 18.12 21.67 -5.15
CA GLU A 25 17.94 21.12 -3.80
C GLU A 25 16.53 21.38 -3.29
N LEU A 26 16.07 20.55 -2.35
CA LEU A 26 14.90 20.77 -1.50
C LEU A 26 15.38 21.14 -0.10
N LYS A 27 14.90 22.27 0.43
CA LYS A 27 15.27 22.78 1.76
C LYS A 27 14.32 22.26 2.83
N ALA A 28 14.70 22.43 4.08
CA ALA A 28 13.85 22.07 5.22
C ALA A 28 12.51 22.82 5.17
N GLY A 29 11.41 22.07 5.29
CA GLY A 29 10.06 22.60 5.21
C GLY A 29 9.47 22.65 3.79
N GLU A 30 10.25 22.38 2.76
CA GLU A 30 9.76 22.32 1.38
C GLU A 30 9.25 20.94 1.02
N VAL A 31 8.26 20.90 0.13
CA VAL A 31 7.65 19.68 -0.44
C VAL A 31 7.93 19.64 -1.93
N GLY A 32 8.41 18.51 -2.41
CA GLY A 32 8.74 18.35 -3.82
C GLY A 32 8.84 16.88 -4.22
N TYR A 33 9.45 16.60 -5.36
CA TYR A 33 9.65 15.26 -5.87
C TYR A 33 11.13 14.91 -6.01
N ILE A 34 11.42 13.62 -6.00
CA ILE A 34 12.74 13.05 -6.29
C ILE A 34 12.53 11.95 -7.33
N ALA A 35 13.16 12.09 -8.49
CA ALA A 35 13.26 11.04 -9.48
C ALA A 35 14.56 10.27 -9.28
N ALA A 36 14.47 8.95 -9.22
CA ALA A 36 15.63 8.08 -9.00
C ALA A 36 15.50 6.77 -9.76
N SER A 37 16.61 6.08 -9.98
CA SER A 37 16.68 4.80 -10.69
C SER A 37 16.19 3.64 -9.81
N ILE A 38 14.89 3.66 -9.43
CA ILE A 38 14.26 2.66 -8.58
C ILE A 38 13.62 1.61 -9.47
N LYS A 39 14.10 0.36 -9.37
CA LYS A 39 13.62 -0.75 -10.20
C LYS A 39 12.48 -1.53 -9.55
N SER A 40 12.40 -1.55 -8.24
CA SER A 40 11.38 -2.26 -7.50
C SER A 40 10.73 -1.34 -6.45
N LEU A 41 9.42 -1.26 -6.48
CA LEU A 41 8.64 -0.44 -5.54
C LEU A 41 8.60 -1.04 -4.13
N SER A 42 8.82 -2.35 -4.01
CA SER A 42 8.98 -3.00 -2.69
C SER A 42 10.19 -2.49 -1.90
N ASP A 43 11.14 -1.83 -2.58
CA ASP A 43 12.34 -1.26 -1.96
C ASP A 43 12.09 0.09 -1.28
N ILE A 44 10.91 0.70 -1.50
CA ILE A 44 10.54 2.00 -0.97
C ILE A 44 9.30 1.85 -0.09
N ARG A 45 9.24 2.64 0.97
CA ARG A 45 8.06 2.72 1.83
C ARG A 45 7.71 4.17 2.08
N VAL A 46 6.42 4.49 2.08
CA VAL A 46 5.93 5.79 2.53
C VAL A 46 6.32 5.98 4.00
N GLY A 47 6.81 7.17 4.33
CA GLY A 47 7.33 7.48 5.66
C GLY A 47 8.78 7.07 5.89
N ASP A 48 9.51 6.56 4.88
CA ASP A 48 10.94 6.31 5.02
C ASP A 48 11.76 7.60 4.91
N THR A 49 12.88 7.65 5.60
CA THR A 49 13.82 8.75 5.56
C THR A 49 14.85 8.53 4.46
N ILE A 50 15.01 9.52 3.58
CA ILE A 50 16.02 9.57 2.54
C ILE A 50 17.22 10.35 3.06
N THR A 51 18.42 9.84 2.84
CA THR A 51 19.66 10.46 3.27
C THR A 51 20.76 10.29 2.23
N LEU A 52 21.78 11.12 2.30
CA LEU A 52 22.94 11.03 1.43
C LEU A 52 23.75 9.74 1.72
N SER A 53 24.22 9.07 0.67
CA SER A 53 25.03 7.86 0.81
C SER A 53 26.39 8.12 1.46
N ASN A 54 26.98 9.30 1.20
CA ASN A 54 28.32 9.66 1.69
C ASN A 54 28.32 10.19 3.12
N THR A 55 27.22 10.85 3.52
CA THR A 55 27.03 11.42 4.85
C THR A 55 25.66 11.03 5.37
N PRO A 56 25.46 9.75 5.73
CA PRO A 56 24.15 9.27 6.15
C PRO A 56 23.72 9.90 7.48
N ALA A 57 22.45 10.22 7.61
CA ALA A 57 21.87 10.62 8.88
C ALA A 57 22.03 9.47 9.90
N LYS A 58 22.24 9.81 11.17
CA LYS A 58 22.41 8.83 12.25
C LYS A 58 21.11 8.10 12.57
N GLU A 59 19.99 8.84 12.52
CA GLU A 59 18.67 8.36 12.89
C GLU A 59 17.63 8.77 11.85
N PRO A 60 16.58 7.96 11.63
CA PRO A 60 15.47 8.36 10.78
C PRO A 60 14.67 9.49 11.42
N LEU A 61 13.97 10.28 10.60
CA LEU A 61 13.07 11.32 11.09
C LEU A 61 11.93 10.69 11.93
N PRO A 62 11.63 11.23 13.12
CA PRO A 62 10.58 10.72 13.98
C PRO A 62 9.18 11.06 13.42
N GLY A 63 8.17 10.34 13.89
CA GLY A 63 6.76 10.67 13.65
C GLY A 63 6.08 9.89 12.53
N TYR A 64 6.80 9.27 11.63
CA TYR A 64 6.23 8.45 10.57
C TYR A 64 6.03 7.02 11.04
N LYS A 65 4.76 6.63 11.21
CA LYS A 65 4.38 5.26 11.60
C LYS A 65 3.68 4.58 10.44
N LYS A 66 3.91 3.27 10.31
CA LYS A 66 3.10 2.45 9.39
C LYS A 66 1.66 2.48 9.89
N VAL A 67 0.74 2.85 9.01
CA VAL A 67 -0.69 2.75 9.29
C VAL A 67 -1.11 1.31 9.06
N ASN A 68 -1.71 0.69 10.06
CA ASN A 68 -2.22 -0.67 9.93
C ASN A 68 -3.68 -0.64 9.45
N PRO A 69 -4.08 -1.54 8.57
CA PRO A 69 -5.47 -1.71 8.18
C PRO A 69 -6.36 -1.97 9.39
N MET A 70 -7.59 -1.45 9.33
CA MET A 70 -8.59 -1.62 10.38
C MET A 70 -9.77 -2.49 9.94
N VAL A 71 -10.00 -2.56 8.63
CA VAL A 71 -11.09 -3.32 8.02
C VAL A 71 -10.48 -4.25 6.99
N TYR A 72 -10.95 -5.49 6.97
CA TYR A 72 -10.51 -6.50 6.01
C TYR A 72 -11.72 -7.06 5.28
N CYS A 73 -11.57 -7.31 3.98
CA CYS A 73 -12.53 -8.09 3.21
C CYS A 73 -11.82 -8.89 2.12
N GLY A 74 -12.44 -9.96 1.68
CA GLY A 74 -12.03 -10.70 0.50
C GLY A 74 -12.57 -10.02 -0.75
N ILE A 75 -11.73 -9.86 -1.77
CA ILE A 75 -12.10 -9.37 -3.10
C ILE A 75 -11.84 -10.50 -4.10
N TYR A 76 -12.89 -10.90 -4.80
CA TYR A 76 -12.86 -11.99 -5.77
C TYR A 76 -13.36 -11.51 -7.11
N PRO A 77 -12.73 -11.89 -8.22
CA PRO A 77 -13.28 -11.61 -9.54
C PRO A 77 -14.53 -12.47 -9.78
N VAL A 78 -15.54 -11.91 -10.45
CA VAL A 78 -16.75 -12.66 -10.86
C VAL A 78 -16.37 -13.79 -11.82
N ASP A 79 -15.45 -13.50 -12.76
CA ASP A 79 -14.87 -14.51 -13.64
C ASP A 79 -13.49 -14.89 -13.13
N GLY A 80 -13.27 -16.18 -12.84
CA GLY A 80 -11.99 -16.69 -12.35
C GLY A 80 -10.81 -16.46 -13.31
N SER A 81 -11.06 -16.21 -14.60
CA SER A 81 -10.03 -15.83 -15.58
C SER A 81 -9.42 -14.46 -15.30
N ASP A 82 -10.12 -13.58 -14.58
CA ASP A 82 -9.67 -12.24 -14.23
C ASP A 82 -8.79 -12.16 -12.98
N TYR A 83 -8.46 -13.29 -12.37
CA TYR A 83 -7.59 -13.31 -11.20
C TYR A 83 -6.23 -12.60 -11.40
N GLU A 84 -5.56 -12.86 -12.52
CA GLU A 84 -4.29 -12.21 -12.83
C GLU A 84 -4.46 -10.72 -13.14
N ASN A 85 -5.58 -10.33 -13.78
CA ASN A 85 -5.92 -8.93 -14.02
C ASN A 85 -6.15 -8.19 -12.70
N LEU A 86 -6.88 -8.80 -11.77
CA LEU A 86 -7.11 -8.27 -10.42
C LEU A 86 -5.80 -8.09 -9.65
N LYS A 87 -4.89 -9.06 -9.71
CA LYS A 87 -3.57 -8.97 -9.10
C LYS A 87 -2.78 -7.77 -9.63
N ILE A 88 -2.71 -7.62 -10.96
CA ILE A 88 -2.02 -6.50 -11.61
C ILE A 88 -2.66 -5.16 -11.21
N ALA A 89 -3.99 -5.11 -11.12
CA ALA A 89 -4.71 -3.92 -10.72
C ALA A 89 -4.37 -3.52 -9.26
N LEU A 90 -4.40 -4.48 -8.33
CA LEU A 90 -4.02 -4.27 -6.94
C LEU A 90 -2.55 -3.83 -6.79
N GLU A 91 -1.64 -4.42 -7.55
CA GLU A 91 -0.24 -3.99 -7.60
C GLU A 91 -0.12 -2.51 -8.04
N LYS A 92 -0.83 -2.10 -9.08
CA LYS A 92 -0.85 -0.72 -9.57
C LYS A 92 -1.47 0.24 -8.56
N LEU A 93 -2.58 -0.14 -7.92
CA LEU A 93 -3.22 0.68 -6.89
C LEU A 93 -2.30 0.90 -5.69
N LYS A 94 -1.60 -0.15 -5.26
CA LYS A 94 -0.65 -0.08 -4.15
C LYS A 94 0.51 0.91 -4.39
N LEU A 95 0.84 1.23 -5.64
CA LEU A 95 1.84 2.25 -5.97
C LEU A 95 1.42 3.64 -5.51
N ASN A 96 0.12 3.93 -5.59
CA ASN A 96 -0.45 5.23 -5.24
C ASN A 96 -1.05 5.23 -3.82
N ASP A 97 -1.36 4.05 -3.30
CA ASP A 97 -1.98 3.86 -1.99
C ASP A 97 -1.15 2.92 -1.11
N ALA A 98 -0.28 3.52 -0.31
CA ALA A 98 0.59 2.78 0.60
C ALA A 98 -0.16 2.12 1.77
N ALA A 99 -1.41 2.50 2.01
CA ALA A 99 -2.24 1.92 3.07
C ALA A 99 -2.95 0.64 2.63
N LEU A 100 -3.07 0.41 1.31
CA LEU A 100 -3.64 -0.82 0.77
C LEU A 100 -2.69 -1.99 1.03
N GLU A 101 -3.16 -2.95 1.81
CA GLU A 101 -2.49 -4.24 2.00
C GLU A 101 -3.35 -5.33 1.37
N TYR A 102 -2.73 -6.31 0.73
CA TYR A 102 -3.44 -7.47 0.19
C TYR A 102 -2.55 -8.70 0.21
N GLU A 103 -3.19 -9.84 0.36
CA GLU A 103 -2.59 -11.17 0.30
C GLU A 103 -3.51 -12.10 -0.50
N ALA A 104 -2.91 -13.11 -1.13
CA ALA A 104 -3.69 -14.06 -1.90
C ALA A 104 -4.54 -14.92 -0.94
N GLU A 105 -5.80 -15.12 -1.30
CA GLU A 105 -6.77 -15.90 -0.55
C GLU A 105 -7.53 -16.83 -1.50
N SER A 106 -8.02 -17.94 -0.99
CA SER A 106 -8.88 -18.84 -1.74
C SER A 106 -10.12 -19.19 -0.93
N SER A 107 -11.27 -19.11 -1.57
CA SER A 107 -12.55 -19.51 -1.00
C SER A 107 -13.10 -20.73 -1.73
N GLY A 108 -13.64 -21.70 -1.01
CA GLY A 108 -14.28 -22.87 -1.61
C GLY A 108 -15.51 -22.51 -2.46
N ALA A 109 -16.16 -21.38 -2.17
CA ALA A 109 -17.34 -20.92 -2.89
C ALA A 109 -17.04 -19.92 -4.01
N LEU A 110 -16.03 -19.04 -3.81
CA LEU A 110 -15.72 -17.93 -4.70
C LEU A 110 -14.44 -18.12 -5.52
N GLY A 111 -13.68 -19.18 -5.25
CA GLY A 111 -12.43 -19.45 -5.95
C GLY A 111 -11.25 -18.65 -5.41
N PHE A 112 -10.35 -18.24 -6.31
CA PHE A 112 -9.15 -17.47 -5.97
C PHE A 112 -9.44 -15.98 -5.97
N GLY A 113 -8.92 -15.27 -4.96
CA GLY A 113 -9.06 -13.84 -4.79
C GLY A 113 -7.97 -13.29 -3.90
N PHE A 114 -8.24 -12.14 -3.31
CA PHE A 114 -7.31 -11.46 -2.42
C PHE A 114 -8.03 -11.00 -1.16
N ARG A 115 -7.43 -11.25 -0.03
CA ARG A 115 -7.79 -10.62 1.23
C ARG A 115 -7.13 -9.26 1.29
N CYS A 116 -7.93 -8.21 1.33
CA CYS A 116 -7.47 -6.82 1.30
C CYS A 116 -7.73 -6.14 2.64
N GLY A 117 -6.76 -5.34 3.07
CA GLY A 117 -6.84 -4.54 4.28
C GLY A 117 -6.98 -3.05 3.96
N PHE A 118 -7.90 -2.38 4.64
CA PHE A 118 -8.30 -0.99 4.40
C PHE A 118 -8.26 -0.16 5.69
N LEU A 119 -8.09 1.15 5.56
CA LEU A 119 -8.14 2.09 6.70
C LEU A 119 -9.55 2.23 7.30
N GLY A 120 -10.58 1.93 6.51
CA GLY A 120 -11.98 2.00 6.90
C GLY A 120 -12.89 1.71 5.71
N LEU A 121 -14.21 1.77 5.92
CA LEU A 121 -15.21 1.45 4.90
C LEU A 121 -15.13 2.39 3.69
N LEU A 122 -14.92 3.68 3.89
CA LEU A 122 -14.79 4.63 2.80
C LEU A 122 -13.56 4.32 1.92
N HIS A 123 -12.47 3.89 2.52
CA HIS A 123 -11.27 3.46 1.77
C HIS A 123 -11.58 2.22 0.92
N LEU A 124 -12.32 1.26 1.46
CA LEU A 124 -12.81 0.09 0.73
C LEU A 124 -13.64 0.51 -0.49
N GLU A 125 -14.66 1.35 -0.30
CA GLU A 125 -15.53 1.83 -1.39
C GLU A 125 -14.75 2.53 -2.49
N ILE A 126 -13.76 3.36 -2.15
CA ILE A 126 -12.90 4.04 -3.12
C ILE A 126 -12.08 3.03 -3.93
N ILE A 127 -11.51 2.03 -3.28
CA ILE A 127 -10.70 1.01 -3.98
C ILE A 127 -11.58 0.14 -4.88
N GLU A 128 -12.77 -0.26 -4.43
CA GLU A 128 -13.74 -0.99 -5.26
C GLU A 128 -14.12 -0.19 -6.51
N GLU A 129 -14.50 1.08 -6.33
CA GLU A 129 -14.88 1.94 -7.44
C GLU A 129 -13.72 2.16 -8.43
N ARG A 130 -12.49 2.24 -7.95
CA ARG A 130 -11.31 2.34 -8.80
C ARG A 130 -11.02 1.06 -9.56
N LEU A 131 -11.18 -0.11 -8.94
CA LEU A 131 -11.01 -1.40 -9.59
C LEU A 131 -12.04 -1.59 -10.71
N ASP A 132 -13.29 -1.19 -10.49
CA ASP A 132 -14.34 -1.21 -11.52
C ASP A 132 -14.04 -0.20 -12.65
N ARG A 133 -13.84 1.08 -12.34
CA ARG A 133 -13.71 2.14 -13.33
C ARG A 133 -12.38 2.17 -14.09
N GLU A 134 -11.26 1.95 -13.41
CA GLU A 134 -9.93 2.07 -14.02
C GLU A 134 -9.47 0.77 -14.68
N PHE A 135 -9.97 -0.38 -14.21
CA PHE A 135 -9.51 -1.70 -14.66
C PHE A 135 -10.61 -2.57 -15.25
N ASP A 136 -11.86 -2.10 -15.28
CA ASP A 136 -13.03 -2.80 -15.85
C ASP A 136 -13.21 -4.21 -15.23
N LEU A 137 -13.03 -4.32 -13.91
CA LEU A 137 -13.11 -5.57 -13.17
C LEU A 137 -14.43 -5.68 -12.42
N SER A 138 -15.22 -6.70 -12.78
CA SER A 138 -16.41 -7.07 -12.00
C SER A 138 -16.00 -7.91 -10.79
N LEU A 139 -16.32 -7.43 -9.59
CA LEU A 139 -15.83 -7.99 -8.35
C LEU A 139 -16.94 -8.42 -7.40
N ILE A 140 -16.66 -9.44 -6.61
CA ILE A 140 -17.45 -9.86 -5.45
C ILE A 140 -16.62 -9.52 -4.22
N THR A 141 -17.21 -8.76 -3.30
CA THR A 141 -16.59 -8.44 -2.02
C THR A 141 -17.31 -9.15 -0.89
N THR A 142 -16.54 -9.67 0.06
CA THR A 142 -17.13 -10.28 1.27
C THR A 142 -17.51 -9.18 2.27
N SER A 143 -18.34 -9.53 3.25
CA SER A 143 -18.65 -8.61 4.34
C SER A 143 -17.35 -8.16 5.05
N PRO A 144 -17.20 -6.85 5.29
CA PRO A 144 -16.03 -6.33 5.99
C PRO A 144 -15.90 -6.92 7.40
N SER A 145 -14.70 -7.35 7.75
CA SER A 145 -14.36 -7.86 9.08
C SER A 145 -13.26 -7.06 9.73
N VAL A 146 -13.14 -7.17 11.06
CA VAL A 146 -12.10 -6.51 11.85
C VAL A 146 -11.25 -7.56 12.56
N ILE A 147 -10.00 -7.22 12.85
CA ILE A 147 -9.12 -8.10 13.62
C ILE A 147 -9.45 -7.97 15.10
N TYR A 148 -9.77 -9.08 15.74
CA TYR A 148 -9.93 -9.18 17.18
C TYR A 148 -8.64 -9.68 17.83
N ARG A 149 -8.24 -9.03 18.92
CA ARG A 149 -7.17 -9.53 19.80
C ARG A 149 -7.79 -10.07 21.07
N VAL A 150 -7.74 -11.38 21.24
CA VAL A 150 -8.24 -12.05 22.43
C VAL A 150 -7.11 -12.23 23.40
N TYR A 151 -7.25 -11.67 24.61
CA TYR A 151 -6.30 -11.82 25.70
C TYR A 151 -6.85 -12.86 26.68
N LYS A 152 -6.20 -14.01 26.80
CA LYS A 152 -6.40 -14.94 27.91
C LYS A 152 -5.37 -14.65 28.99
N THR A 153 -5.63 -15.08 30.23
CA THR A 153 -4.83 -14.78 31.43
C THR A 153 -3.33 -15.14 31.31
N CYS A 154 -2.95 -15.99 30.35
CA CYS A 154 -1.56 -16.43 30.14
C CYS A 154 -1.04 -16.34 28.70
N LEU A 155 -1.87 -16.08 27.70
CA LEU A 155 -1.45 -16.12 26.29
C LEU A 155 -2.26 -15.13 25.44
N LEU A 156 -1.56 -14.46 24.51
CA LEU A 156 -2.17 -13.65 23.46
C LEU A 156 -2.52 -14.55 22.29
N TYR A 157 -3.79 -14.59 21.89
CA TYR A 157 -4.24 -15.22 20.66
C TYR A 157 -4.76 -14.15 19.71
N THR A 158 -4.30 -14.21 18.47
CA THR A 158 -4.93 -13.51 17.35
C THR A 158 -5.80 -14.52 16.62
N SER A 159 -7.11 -14.39 16.67
CA SER A 159 -7.99 -15.13 15.77
C SER A 159 -8.49 -14.18 14.71
N ASP A 160 -8.48 -14.67 13.50
CA ASP A 160 -9.16 -14.03 12.38
C ASP A 160 -10.62 -14.46 12.43
N ALA A 161 -11.55 -13.52 12.50
CA ALA A 161 -12.98 -13.81 12.54
C ALA A 161 -13.54 -14.31 11.19
N ALA A 162 -12.68 -14.56 10.21
CA ALA A 162 -13.08 -15.00 8.87
C ALA A 162 -13.12 -16.54 8.70
N ASP A 163 -12.83 -17.32 9.75
CA ASP A 163 -12.79 -18.79 9.69
C ASP A 163 -14.04 -19.49 10.29
N GLU A 164 -15.19 -18.79 10.39
CA GLU A 164 -16.48 -19.43 10.70
C GLU A 164 -17.50 -19.24 9.57
#